data_1d3756679abd751f0528924ea5890a6a
#
_entry.id   1d3756679abd751f0528924ea5890a6a
#
_cell.length_a   1.000
_cell.length_b   1.000
_cell.length_c   1.000
_cell.angle_alpha   90.00
_cell.angle_beta   90.00
_cell.angle_gamma   90.00
#
_symmetry.space_group_name_H-M   'P 1'
#
loop_
_entity.id
_entity.type
_entity.pdbx_description
1 polymer ?
#
loop_
_entity_poly.entity_id
_entity_poly.type
_entity_poly.pdbx_seq_one_letter_code
_entity_poly.pdbx_strand_id
1 'polypeptide(L)'
;TKHVHRLHPYKGKYIPQLVEYFIDDHIDDFKKEIYFKAGDIILDPFLGSGTTIIQSLEMGIHSVGIDVSEFNCMISSCKSTHYDDEYLQKAIHKLTASLDSFEHDNKIQDFENELLSELAKFNSLHFPSYDFKFKINQGIFDEDKFSREKEKEFLPIYQKLLKKYPIKLKQNKSSSFLDTWFIENVRREIDHVFQTIRQEKDIKTRKILALILSRTIRSCRATTHSDLATLKEPQLTTYYCYKHKKICKPLFSISTMLNRYAFDTLNRTREFSRLRKPVHHSVLAGDSRVIDIFEKVEKRNPVFSKILRSTKLRVYSARLHMSVKLIITNNTPMRMIFLDLNGKMI
;
A
#
# COMPACT_ATOMS: atom_id res chain seq x y z
N THR A 1 6.45 -10.48 -6.33
CA THR A 1 6.32 -9.02 -6.57
C THR A 1 7.61 -8.36 -6.11
N LYS A 2 8.27 -7.58 -7.01
CA LYS A 2 9.53 -6.90 -6.74
C LYS A 2 9.40 -5.79 -5.66
N HIS A 3 10.45 -5.48 -4.96
CA HIS A 3 10.77 -4.34 -4.08
C HIS A 3 9.63 -3.31 -3.85
N VAL A 4 9.83 -2.04 -4.26
CA VAL A 4 8.91 -0.91 -3.97
C VAL A 4 7.50 -1.06 -4.55
N HIS A 5 7.26 -1.99 -5.48
CA HIS A 5 5.90 -2.28 -5.94
C HIS A 5 4.95 -2.73 -4.83
N ARG A 6 5.47 -3.23 -3.71
CA ARG A 6 4.68 -3.71 -2.56
C ARG A 6 4.48 -2.67 -1.46
N LEU A 7 5.03 -1.45 -1.58
CA LEU A 7 4.94 -0.44 -0.53
C LEU A 7 3.52 -0.04 -0.16
N HIS A 8 2.59 -0.13 -1.11
CA HIS A 8 1.17 0.09 -0.83
C HIS A 8 0.30 -0.87 -1.65
N PRO A 9 -0.76 -1.45 -1.06
CA PRO A 9 -1.69 -2.28 -1.80
C PRO A 9 -2.51 -1.43 -2.79
N TYR A 10 -2.51 -1.85 -4.07
CA TYR A 10 -3.28 -1.23 -5.13
C TYR A 10 -3.84 -2.33 -6.04
N LYS A 11 -5.17 -2.44 -6.12
CA LYS A 11 -5.84 -3.56 -6.80
C LYS A 11 -5.70 -3.51 -8.33
N GLY A 12 -5.65 -2.33 -8.91
CA GLY A 12 -5.64 -2.12 -10.36
C GLY A 12 -4.25 -2.08 -11.00
N LYS A 13 -3.20 -2.56 -10.32
CA LYS A 13 -1.84 -2.54 -10.90
C LYS A 13 -1.56 -3.79 -11.73
N TYR A 14 -0.79 -3.60 -12.78
CA TYR A 14 -0.18 -4.71 -13.50
C TYR A 14 0.93 -5.37 -12.68
N ILE A 15 1.23 -6.62 -12.99
CA ILE A 15 2.43 -7.26 -12.47
C ILE A 15 3.65 -6.59 -13.10
N PRO A 16 4.71 -6.29 -12.34
CA PRO A 16 5.90 -5.61 -12.86
C PRO A 16 6.53 -6.30 -14.07
N GLN A 17 6.55 -7.63 -14.07
CA GLN A 17 7.09 -8.45 -15.14
C GLN A 17 6.36 -8.25 -16.49
N LEU A 18 5.06 -7.98 -16.46
CA LEU A 18 4.31 -7.69 -17.68
C LEU A 18 4.75 -6.34 -18.29
N VAL A 19 4.94 -5.32 -17.45
CA VAL A 19 5.45 -4.02 -17.92
C VAL A 19 6.87 -4.17 -18.44
N GLU A 20 7.74 -4.86 -17.68
CA GLU A 20 9.12 -5.17 -18.06
C GLU A 20 9.20 -5.85 -19.43
N TYR A 21 8.36 -6.86 -19.67
CA TYR A 21 8.25 -7.57 -20.95
C TYR A 21 8.02 -6.62 -22.13
N PHE A 22 7.19 -5.58 -21.97
CA PHE A 22 6.92 -4.65 -23.08
C PHE A 22 7.99 -3.57 -23.26
N ILE A 23 8.75 -3.24 -22.22
CA ILE A 23 9.73 -2.16 -22.26
C ILE A 23 11.19 -2.60 -22.34
N ASP A 24 11.48 -3.90 -22.17
CA ASP A 24 12.81 -4.46 -22.33
C ASP A 24 13.20 -4.65 -23.82
N ASP A 25 14.38 -5.17 -24.08
CA ASP A 25 14.97 -5.33 -25.42
C ASP A 25 14.88 -6.75 -25.98
N HIS A 26 14.16 -7.69 -25.32
CA HIS A 26 13.97 -9.02 -25.88
C HIS A 26 12.92 -9.05 -27.00
N ILE A 27 13.00 -10.04 -27.87
CA ILE A 27 12.05 -10.33 -28.96
C ILE A 27 11.68 -11.82 -28.85
N ASP A 28 10.41 -12.12 -29.03
CA ASP A 28 9.87 -13.49 -29.05
C ASP A 28 8.69 -13.63 -30.04
N ASP A 29 7.94 -14.73 -29.94
CA ASP A 29 6.80 -14.97 -30.82
C ASP A 29 5.63 -13.98 -30.65
N PHE A 30 5.50 -13.32 -29.50
CA PHE A 30 4.47 -12.32 -29.22
C PHE A 30 4.98 -10.90 -29.40
N LYS A 31 6.21 -10.60 -28.96
CA LYS A 31 6.85 -9.30 -29.10
C LYS A 31 7.84 -9.32 -30.25
N LYS A 32 7.40 -8.87 -31.43
CA LYS A 32 8.17 -8.94 -32.69
C LYS A 32 9.22 -7.85 -32.86
N GLU A 33 9.18 -6.80 -32.04
CA GLU A 33 10.12 -5.67 -32.12
C GLU A 33 10.41 -5.07 -30.75
N ILE A 34 11.52 -4.38 -30.63
CA ILE A 34 11.89 -3.58 -29.44
C ILE A 34 11.14 -2.27 -29.49
N TYR A 35 10.20 -2.07 -28.53
CA TYR A 35 9.39 -0.85 -28.48
C TYR A 35 10.12 0.33 -27.85
N PHE A 36 11.02 0.10 -26.88
CA PHE A 36 11.74 1.12 -26.14
C PHE A 36 13.22 0.76 -25.99
N LYS A 37 14.07 1.81 -25.94
CA LYS A 37 15.51 1.68 -25.71
C LYS A 37 15.94 2.58 -24.55
N ALA A 38 17.09 2.31 -23.97
CA ALA A 38 17.67 3.17 -22.95
C ALA A 38 17.79 4.61 -23.48
N GLY A 39 17.33 5.59 -22.68
CA GLY A 39 17.25 7.01 -23.06
C GLY A 39 15.97 7.44 -23.76
N ASP A 40 15.11 6.52 -24.19
CA ASP A 40 13.77 6.86 -24.66
C ASP A 40 12.91 7.46 -23.53
N ILE A 41 11.78 8.06 -23.90
CA ILE A 41 10.82 8.61 -22.94
C ILE A 41 9.49 7.87 -23.05
N ILE A 42 9.04 7.29 -21.94
CA ILE A 42 7.73 6.66 -21.82
C ILE A 42 6.75 7.62 -21.16
N LEU A 43 5.55 7.75 -21.73
CA LEU A 43 4.40 8.41 -21.10
C LEU A 43 3.38 7.37 -20.67
N ASP A 44 3.04 7.36 -19.37
CA ASP A 44 1.92 6.58 -18.81
C ASP A 44 0.79 7.53 -18.41
N PRO A 45 -0.29 7.64 -19.21
CA PRO A 45 -1.41 8.53 -18.92
C PRO A 45 -2.37 8.02 -17.84
N PHE A 46 -2.18 6.79 -17.35
CA PHE A 46 -2.98 6.13 -16.33
C PHE A 46 -2.09 5.49 -15.26
N LEU A 47 -1.21 6.31 -14.70
CA LEU A 47 -0.09 5.92 -13.84
C LEU A 47 -0.46 4.95 -12.71
N GLY A 48 -1.63 5.15 -12.08
CA GLY A 48 -2.03 4.37 -10.91
C GLY A 48 -0.95 4.39 -9.83
N SER A 49 -0.49 3.22 -9.44
CA SER A 49 0.56 3.10 -8.39
C SER A 49 2.00 3.12 -8.93
N GLY A 50 2.22 3.52 -10.18
CA GLY A 50 3.54 3.80 -10.74
C GLY A 50 4.32 2.59 -11.24
N THR A 51 3.67 1.51 -11.68
CA THR A 51 4.41 0.32 -12.14
C THR A 51 5.29 0.64 -13.34
N THR A 52 4.79 1.39 -14.30
CA THR A 52 5.54 1.79 -15.51
C THR A 52 6.77 2.64 -15.16
N ILE A 53 6.61 3.66 -14.29
CA ILE A 53 7.75 4.52 -13.88
C ILE A 53 8.83 3.67 -13.20
N ILE A 54 8.46 2.78 -12.30
CA ILE A 54 9.44 1.96 -11.56
C ILE A 54 10.22 1.05 -12.51
N GLN A 55 9.55 0.37 -13.45
CA GLN A 55 10.23 -0.48 -14.42
C GLN A 55 11.06 0.35 -15.41
N SER A 56 10.62 1.52 -15.82
CA SER A 56 11.41 2.45 -16.66
C SER A 56 12.71 2.85 -15.97
N LEU A 57 12.66 3.15 -14.66
CA LEU A 57 13.86 3.49 -13.88
C LEU A 57 14.85 2.31 -13.79
N GLU A 58 14.39 1.07 -13.73
CA GLU A 58 15.26 -0.11 -13.79
C GLU A 58 15.89 -0.30 -15.17
N MET A 59 15.14 -0.05 -16.24
CA MET A 59 15.59 -0.24 -17.62
C MET A 59 16.44 0.93 -18.17
N GLY A 60 16.53 2.05 -17.47
CA GLY A 60 17.26 3.23 -17.95
C GLY A 60 16.50 4.03 -18.97
N ILE A 61 15.17 4.05 -18.85
CA ILE A 61 14.25 4.77 -19.73
C ILE A 61 13.65 5.94 -18.95
N HIS A 62 13.61 7.14 -19.55
CA HIS A 62 12.94 8.29 -18.96
C HIS A 62 11.43 8.07 -18.92
N SER A 63 10.74 8.67 -17.95
CA SER A 63 9.30 8.44 -17.85
C SER A 63 8.51 9.64 -17.30
N VAL A 64 7.30 9.81 -17.83
CA VAL A 64 6.30 10.73 -17.30
C VAL A 64 5.05 9.92 -17.00
N GLY A 65 4.50 10.03 -15.79
CA GLY A 65 3.25 9.38 -15.42
C GLY A 65 2.22 10.39 -14.94
N ILE A 66 0.98 10.21 -15.35
CA ILE A 66 -0.15 11.09 -15.02
C ILE A 66 -1.25 10.27 -14.36
N ASP A 67 -1.84 10.80 -13.30
CA ASP A 67 -3.04 10.23 -12.68
C ASP A 67 -3.92 11.36 -12.14
N VAL A 68 -5.23 11.19 -12.22
CA VAL A 68 -6.20 12.13 -11.64
C VAL A 68 -6.19 12.11 -10.12
N SER A 69 -5.80 10.98 -9.51
CA SER A 69 -5.73 10.81 -8.07
C SER A 69 -4.39 11.30 -7.52
N GLU A 70 -4.41 12.38 -6.73
CA GLU A 70 -3.24 12.86 -6.01
C GLU A 70 -2.63 11.79 -5.09
N PHE A 71 -3.47 10.91 -4.53
CA PHE A 71 -3.02 9.80 -3.69
C PHE A 71 -2.22 8.77 -4.49
N ASN A 72 -2.67 8.42 -5.71
CA ASN A 72 -1.92 7.54 -6.61
C ASN A 72 -0.58 8.18 -6.98
N CYS A 73 -0.59 9.47 -7.30
CA CYS A 73 0.63 10.24 -7.57
C CYS A 73 1.58 10.26 -6.37
N MET A 74 1.06 10.38 -5.15
CA MET A 74 1.86 10.29 -3.92
C MET A 74 2.48 8.90 -3.78
N ILE A 75 1.72 7.82 -3.94
CA ILE A 75 2.23 6.44 -3.90
C ILE A 75 3.34 6.24 -4.93
N SER A 76 3.12 6.66 -6.16
CA SER A 76 4.09 6.54 -7.25
C SER A 76 5.36 7.35 -6.97
N SER A 77 5.21 8.59 -6.50
CA SER A 77 6.32 9.45 -6.09
C SER A 77 7.13 8.82 -4.95
N CYS A 78 6.48 8.28 -3.91
CA CYS A 78 7.19 7.61 -2.83
C CYS A 78 8.00 6.41 -3.30
N LYS A 79 7.49 5.66 -4.28
CA LYS A 79 8.19 4.50 -4.84
C LYS A 79 9.38 4.89 -5.71
N SER A 80 9.27 5.98 -6.49
CA SER A 80 10.28 6.41 -7.46
C SER A 80 11.33 7.36 -6.87
N THR A 81 11.10 7.88 -5.66
CA THR A 81 12.04 8.79 -4.99
C THR A 81 13.31 8.04 -4.59
N HIS A 82 14.46 8.69 -4.75
CA HIS A 82 15.72 8.28 -4.13
C HIS A 82 15.80 8.88 -2.73
N TYR A 83 15.91 8.03 -1.72
CA TYR A 83 16.06 8.44 -0.32
C TYR A 83 17.50 8.35 0.12
N ASP A 84 17.92 9.28 0.98
CA ASP A 84 19.08 9.07 1.82
C ASP A 84 18.75 7.98 2.85
N ASP A 85 19.51 6.90 2.80
CA ASP A 85 19.23 5.69 3.57
C ASP A 85 19.36 5.92 5.08
N GLU A 86 20.41 6.63 5.50
CA GLU A 86 20.62 6.92 6.92
C GLU A 86 19.55 7.86 7.46
N TYR A 87 19.21 8.90 6.69
CA TYR A 87 18.19 9.85 7.09
C TYR A 87 16.83 9.17 7.23
N LEU A 88 16.46 8.35 6.24
CA LEU A 88 15.18 7.60 6.26
C LEU A 88 15.15 6.62 7.43
N GLN A 89 16.24 5.91 7.70
CA GLN A 89 16.34 4.98 8.82
C GLN A 89 16.18 5.72 10.16
N LYS A 90 16.85 6.88 10.35
CA LYS A 90 16.71 7.71 11.56
C LYS A 90 15.28 8.23 11.73
N ALA A 91 14.64 8.67 10.64
CA ALA A 91 13.26 9.14 10.68
C ALA A 91 12.26 8.02 11.04
N ILE A 92 12.45 6.82 10.49
CA ILE A 92 11.66 5.63 10.83
C ILE A 92 11.86 5.27 12.30
N HIS A 93 13.10 5.21 12.78
CA HIS A 93 13.39 4.91 14.19
C HIS A 93 12.76 5.94 15.13
N LYS A 94 12.85 7.24 14.79
CA LYS A 94 12.19 8.29 15.57
C LYS A 94 10.67 8.09 15.63
N LEU A 95 10.04 7.70 14.50
CA LEU A 95 8.61 7.46 14.43
C LEU A 95 8.18 6.28 15.31
N THR A 96 8.89 5.15 15.23
CA THR A 96 8.57 3.94 16.01
C THR A 96 8.83 4.15 17.50
N ALA A 97 9.97 4.76 17.87
CA ALA A 97 10.30 5.09 19.26
C ALA A 97 9.29 6.09 19.87
N SER A 98 8.78 7.04 19.07
CA SER A 98 7.72 7.95 19.52
C SER A 98 6.44 7.21 19.88
N LEU A 99 6.07 6.17 19.13
CA LEU A 99 4.91 5.33 19.47
C LEU A 99 5.19 4.47 20.71
N ASP A 100 6.35 3.85 20.80
CA ASP A 100 6.73 3.03 21.95
C ASP A 100 6.71 3.86 23.26
N SER A 101 7.14 5.13 23.19
CA SER A 101 7.05 6.04 24.33
C SER A 101 5.61 6.47 24.65
N PHE A 102 4.72 6.50 23.67
CA PHE A 102 3.31 6.82 23.83
C PHE A 102 2.50 5.68 24.46
N GLU A 103 2.89 4.43 24.16
CA GLU A 103 2.23 3.21 24.65
C GLU A 103 2.48 2.91 26.14
N HIS A 104 3.23 3.75 26.87
CA HIS A 104 3.57 3.52 28.29
C HIS A 104 2.38 3.49 29.26
N ASP A 105 1.13 3.41 28.77
CA ASP A 105 0.03 2.90 29.57
C ASP A 105 0.11 1.35 29.61
N ASN A 106 0.88 0.83 30.56
CA ASN A 106 1.15 -0.61 30.75
C ASN A 106 -0.12 -1.51 30.74
N LYS A 107 -1.30 -0.91 30.96
CA LYS A 107 -2.58 -1.64 31.02
C LYS A 107 -2.96 -2.35 29.74
N ILE A 108 -2.69 -1.74 28.56
CA ILE A 108 -3.00 -2.37 27.28
C ILE A 108 -2.05 -3.52 27.01
N GLN A 109 -0.78 -3.36 27.30
CA GLN A 109 0.22 -4.40 27.14
C GLN A 109 -0.08 -5.59 28.07
N ASP A 110 -0.38 -5.33 29.35
CA ASP A 110 -0.75 -6.36 30.31
C ASP A 110 -2.04 -7.09 29.92
N PHE A 111 -3.04 -6.34 29.47
CA PHE A 111 -4.27 -6.90 28.91
C PHE A 111 -3.99 -7.80 27.70
N GLU A 112 -3.20 -7.34 26.72
CA GLU A 112 -2.89 -8.13 25.54
C GLU A 112 -2.10 -9.39 25.87
N ASN A 113 -1.14 -9.31 26.79
CA ASN A 113 -0.35 -10.45 27.24
C ASN A 113 -1.24 -11.53 27.89
N GLU A 114 -2.12 -11.13 28.81
CA GLU A 114 -3.04 -12.06 29.48
C GLU A 114 -4.07 -12.64 28.49
N LEU A 115 -4.64 -11.79 27.60
CA LEU A 115 -5.56 -12.26 26.56
C LEU A 115 -4.89 -13.25 25.60
N LEU A 116 -3.64 -13.02 25.19
CA LEU A 116 -2.90 -13.96 24.35
C LEU A 116 -2.63 -15.28 25.07
N SER A 117 -2.32 -15.25 26.36
CA SER A 117 -2.16 -16.45 27.18
C SER A 117 -3.45 -17.27 27.24
N GLU A 118 -4.58 -16.63 27.53
CA GLU A 118 -5.88 -17.30 27.58
C GLU A 118 -6.32 -17.83 26.20
N LEU A 119 -6.10 -17.07 25.14
CA LEU A 119 -6.32 -17.53 23.75
C LEU A 119 -5.44 -18.72 23.39
N ALA A 120 -4.17 -18.74 23.81
CA ALA A 120 -3.26 -19.85 23.55
C ALA A 120 -3.76 -21.14 24.23
N LYS A 121 -4.12 -21.07 25.51
CA LYS A 121 -4.69 -22.21 26.27
C LYS A 121 -5.98 -22.71 25.61
N PHE A 122 -6.91 -21.81 25.33
CA PHE A 122 -8.21 -22.15 24.75
C PHE A 122 -8.07 -22.76 23.36
N ASN A 123 -7.26 -22.15 22.50
CA ASN A 123 -7.06 -22.62 21.14
C ASN A 123 -6.29 -23.95 21.08
N SER A 124 -5.33 -24.20 21.96
CA SER A 124 -4.64 -25.49 22.00
C SER A 124 -5.57 -26.63 22.43
N LEU A 125 -6.55 -26.34 23.28
CA LEU A 125 -7.53 -27.33 23.74
C LEU A 125 -8.60 -27.61 22.66
N HIS A 126 -9.18 -26.58 22.06
CA HIS A 126 -10.36 -26.70 21.19
C HIS A 126 -10.06 -26.69 19.70
N PHE A 127 -8.93 -26.11 19.28
CA PHE A 127 -8.53 -25.93 17.88
C PHE A 127 -7.08 -26.37 17.65
N PRO A 128 -6.67 -27.59 18.02
CA PRO A 128 -5.32 -28.09 17.77
C PRO A 128 -5.06 -28.10 16.26
N SER A 129 -4.03 -27.38 15.83
CA SER A 129 -3.92 -26.85 14.46
C SER A 129 -3.92 -27.91 13.36
N TYR A 130 -3.35 -29.09 13.60
CA TYR A 130 -3.31 -30.17 12.62
C TYR A 130 -4.59 -31.01 12.65
N ASP A 131 -4.97 -31.50 13.82
CA ASP A 131 -6.08 -32.42 14.03
C ASP A 131 -7.44 -31.76 13.71
N PHE A 132 -7.62 -30.51 14.12
CA PHE A 132 -8.86 -29.77 13.86
C PHE A 132 -9.09 -29.52 12.36
N LYS A 133 -8.05 -29.10 11.62
CA LYS A 133 -8.15 -28.90 10.16
C LYS A 133 -8.43 -30.21 9.42
N PHE A 134 -7.80 -31.27 9.84
CA PHE A 134 -8.02 -32.60 9.28
C PHE A 134 -9.48 -33.04 9.47
N LYS A 135 -10.00 -32.95 10.70
CA LYS A 135 -11.39 -33.31 11.02
C LYS A 135 -12.43 -32.49 10.24
N ILE A 136 -12.19 -31.19 10.04
CA ILE A 136 -13.04 -30.32 9.19
C ILE A 136 -13.02 -30.85 7.75
N ASN A 137 -11.85 -31.08 7.16
CA ASN A 137 -11.72 -31.52 5.79
C ASN A 137 -12.36 -32.89 5.53
N GLN A 138 -12.44 -33.74 6.58
CA GLN A 138 -13.12 -35.04 6.52
C GLN A 138 -14.63 -34.94 6.80
N GLY A 139 -15.17 -33.75 7.07
CA GLY A 139 -16.59 -33.57 7.40
C GLY A 139 -17.01 -34.16 8.76
N ILE A 140 -16.05 -34.45 9.65
CA ILE A 140 -16.32 -35.01 10.99
C ILE A 140 -16.92 -33.97 11.90
N PHE A 141 -16.59 -32.70 11.70
CA PHE A 141 -17.13 -31.56 12.44
C PHE A 141 -17.95 -30.65 11.52
N ASP A 142 -19.10 -30.22 12.03
CA ASP A 142 -19.79 -29.00 11.52
C ASP A 142 -19.00 -27.79 12.04
N GLU A 143 -18.11 -27.23 11.19
CA GLU A 143 -17.25 -26.11 11.52
C GLU A 143 -18.04 -24.92 12.05
N ASP A 144 -19.17 -24.60 11.43
CA ASP A 144 -19.97 -23.41 11.77
C ASP A 144 -20.62 -23.57 13.15
N LYS A 145 -21.17 -24.73 13.43
CA LYS A 145 -21.82 -25.01 14.72
C LYS A 145 -20.80 -25.02 15.84
N PHE A 146 -19.71 -25.76 15.67
CA PHE A 146 -18.66 -25.90 16.67
C PHE A 146 -17.97 -24.55 16.96
N SER A 147 -17.63 -23.79 15.90
CA SER A 147 -16.95 -22.52 16.07
C SER A 147 -17.79 -21.47 16.79
N ARG A 148 -19.12 -21.39 16.49
CA ARG A 148 -20.04 -20.50 17.21
C ARG A 148 -20.22 -20.86 18.67
N GLU A 149 -20.24 -22.16 18.99
CA GLU A 149 -20.28 -22.63 20.39
C GLU A 149 -19.03 -22.19 21.14
N LYS A 150 -17.84 -22.45 20.59
CA LYS A 150 -16.58 -22.09 21.21
C LYS A 150 -16.31 -20.57 21.27
N GLU A 151 -16.81 -19.82 20.32
CA GLU A 151 -16.79 -18.35 20.38
C GLU A 151 -17.61 -17.83 21.58
N LYS A 152 -18.80 -18.37 21.79
CA LYS A 152 -19.65 -18.03 22.96
C LYS A 152 -19.00 -18.46 24.27
N GLU A 153 -18.32 -19.60 24.31
CA GLU A 153 -17.61 -20.11 25.48
C GLU A 153 -16.39 -19.23 25.87
N PHE A 154 -15.68 -18.67 24.89
CA PHE A 154 -14.55 -17.78 25.17
C PHE A 154 -14.96 -16.35 25.55
N LEU A 155 -16.14 -15.87 25.11
CA LEU A 155 -16.59 -14.51 25.31
C LEU A 155 -16.61 -14.04 26.79
N PRO A 156 -17.05 -14.85 27.79
CA PRO A 156 -16.95 -14.47 29.21
C PRO A 156 -15.53 -14.20 29.68
N ILE A 157 -14.55 -14.99 29.20
CA ILE A 157 -13.12 -14.79 29.54
C ILE A 157 -12.67 -13.43 29.03
N TYR A 158 -12.97 -13.13 27.78
CA TYR A 158 -12.66 -11.82 27.18
C TYR A 158 -13.31 -10.65 27.95
N GLN A 159 -14.59 -10.77 28.31
CA GLN A 159 -15.31 -9.74 29.06
C GLN A 159 -14.72 -9.53 30.46
N LYS A 160 -14.29 -10.60 31.14
CA LYS A 160 -13.62 -10.52 32.45
C LYS A 160 -12.31 -9.74 32.33
N LEU A 161 -11.52 -9.97 31.28
CA LEU A 161 -10.27 -9.25 31.05
C LEU A 161 -10.52 -7.78 30.74
N LEU A 162 -11.52 -7.45 29.92
CA LEU A 162 -11.89 -6.04 29.65
C LEU A 162 -12.27 -5.27 30.93
N LYS A 163 -12.94 -5.91 31.88
CA LYS A 163 -13.29 -5.32 33.18
C LYS A 163 -12.07 -5.17 34.08
N LYS A 164 -11.18 -6.18 34.08
CA LYS A 164 -9.95 -6.17 34.89
C LYS A 164 -9.02 -5.02 34.49
N TYR A 165 -8.90 -4.71 33.21
CA TYR A 165 -7.96 -3.73 32.67
C TYR A 165 -8.61 -2.42 32.22
N PRO A 166 -9.84 -2.10 32.54
CA PRO A 166 -10.81 -1.14 32.05
C PRO A 166 -10.55 -0.64 30.61
N ILE A 167 -10.48 -1.59 29.64
CA ILE A 167 -10.23 -1.29 28.25
C ILE A 167 -11.49 -0.72 27.58
N LYS A 168 -11.36 0.43 26.97
CA LYS A 168 -12.41 1.04 26.16
C LYS A 168 -12.32 0.56 24.70
N LEU A 169 -13.40 -0.05 24.22
CA LEU A 169 -13.47 -0.56 22.86
C LEU A 169 -14.00 0.46 21.86
N LYS A 170 -15.01 1.23 22.27
CA LYS A 170 -15.68 2.23 21.42
C LYS A 170 -15.30 3.63 21.86
N GLN A 171 -15.22 4.52 20.90
CA GLN A 171 -15.06 5.94 21.13
C GLN A 171 -16.41 6.58 21.40
N ASN A 172 -16.42 7.56 22.30
CA ASN A 172 -17.62 8.34 22.62
C ASN A 172 -17.87 9.50 21.62
N LYS A 173 -17.20 9.48 20.47
CA LYS A 173 -17.18 10.57 19.51
C LYS A 173 -17.83 10.14 18.20
N SER A 174 -18.03 11.12 17.36
CA SER A 174 -18.68 11.17 16.05
C SER A 174 -18.67 9.90 15.20
N SER A 175 -19.57 9.82 14.23
CA SER A 175 -19.69 8.79 13.20
C SER A 175 -18.59 8.83 12.12
N SER A 176 -17.37 9.30 12.43
CA SER A 176 -16.28 9.30 11.47
C SER A 176 -15.82 7.87 11.18
N PHE A 177 -15.26 7.64 9.98
CA PHE A 177 -14.70 6.35 9.62
C PHE A 177 -13.68 5.84 10.64
N LEU A 178 -12.81 6.72 11.14
CA LEU A 178 -11.79 6.35 12.11
C LEU A 178 -12.41 5.99 13.47
N ASP A 179 -13.46 6.68 13.91
CA ASP A 179 -14.10 6.40 15.19
C ASP A 179 -14.96 5.13 15.13
N THR A 180 -15.46 4.77 13.95
CA THR A 180 -16.25 3.56 13.74
C THR A 180 -15.38 2.31 13.64
N TRP A 181 -14.25 2.40 12.91
CA TRP A 181 -13.49 1.22 12.49
C TRP A 181 -12.22 0.93 13.29
N PHE A 182 -11.97 1.70 14.35
CA PHE A 182 -10.79 1.48 15.20
C PHE A 182 -11.16 1.47 16.68
N ILE A 183 -10.53 0.60 17.44
CA ILE A 183 -10.61 0.60 18.91
C ILE A 183 -10.01 1.90 19.41
N GLU A 184 -10.49 2.44 20.54
CA GLU A 184 -10.08 3.74 21.06
C GLU A 184 -8.57 3.90 21.17
N ASN A 185 -7.87 2.92 21.70
CA ASN A 185 -6.42 2.98 21.81
C ASN A 185 -5.74 3.06 20.44
N VAL A 186 -6.16 2.19 19.50
CA VAL A 186 -5.64 2.19 18.12
C VAL A 186 -5.86 3.56 17.46
N ARG A 187 -7.02 4.19 17.68
CA ARG A 187 -7.32 5.53 17.17
C ARG A 187 -6.38 6.59 17.75
N ARG A 188 -6.11 6.54 19.06
CA ARG A 188 -5.18 7.47 19.72
C ARG A 188 -3.74 7.31 19.21
N GLU A 189 -3.29 6.08 19.02
CA GLU A 189 -1.97 5.80 18.45
C GLU A 189 -1.84 6.29 17.01
N ILE A 190 -2.88 6.11 16.18
CA ILE A 190 -2.92 6.66 14.81
C ILE A 190 -2.76 8.17 14.83
N ASP A 191 -3.48 8.87 15.70
CA ASP A 191 -3.39 10.33 15.83
C ASP A 191 -2.00 10.77 16.29
N HIS A 192 -1.42 10.08 17.26
CA HIS A 192 -0.07 10.36 17.75
C HIS A 192 0.97 10.21 16.64
N VAL A 193 0.96 9.09 15.93
CA VAL A 193 1.87 8.83 14.81
C VAL A 193 1.66 9.84 13.68
N PHE A 194 0.43 10.22 13.39
CA PHE A 194 0.13 11.24 12.39
C PHE A 194 0.72 12.60 12.77
N GLN A 195 0.60 13.03 14.04
CA GLN A 195 1.20 14.27 14.51
C GLN A 195 2.74 14.22 14.46
N THR A 196 3.35 13.09 14.80
CA THR A 196 4.80 12.89 14.68
C THR A 196 5.26 13.03 13.22
N ILE A 197 4.52 12.45 12.28
CA ILE A 197 4.81 12.58 10.84
C ILE A 197 4.70 14.03 10.36
N ARG A 198 3.75 14.80 10.86
CA ARG A 198 3.60 16.23 10.50
C ARG A 198 4.79 17.08 10.89
N GLN A 199 5.53 16.68 11.92
CA GLN A 199 6.73 17.38 12.37
C GLN A 199 7.96 17.12 11.50
N GLU A 200 7.92 16.08 10.62
CA GLU A 200 9.03 15.80 9.71
C GLU A 200 9.19 16.95 8.71
N LYS A 201 10.43 17.47 8.61
CA LYS A 201 10.73 18.64 7.79
C LYS A 201 10.94 18.28 6.32
N ASP A 202 11.63 17.15 6.06
CA ASP A 202 11.84 16.71 4.68
C ASP A 202 10.54 16.17 4.09
N ILE A 203 10.07 16.83 3.03
CA ILE A 203 8.81 16.51 2.36
C ILE A 203 8.80 15.08 1.79
N LYS A 204 9.95 14.61 1.28
CA LYS A 204 10.04 13.26 0.69
C LYS A 204 9.88 12.20 1.78
N THR A 205 10.63 12.36 2.87
CA THR A 205 10.54 11.49 4.05
C THR A 205 9.17 11.56 4.69
N ARG A 206 8.60 12.75 4.87
CA ARG A 206 7.23 12.89 5.40
C ARG A 206 6.19 12.12 4.57
N LYS A 207 6.28 12.15 3.24
CA LYS A 207 5.37 11.41 2.35
C LYS A 207 5.50 9.89 2.51
N ILE A 208 6.71 9.35 2.60
CA ILE A 208 6.88 7.91 2.75
C ILE A 208 6.49 7.43 4.15
N LEU A 209 6.72 8.21 5.20
CA LEU A 209 6.20 7.92 6.55
C LEU A 209 4.66 7.92 6.56
N ALA A 210 4.02 8.87 5.88
CA ALA A 210 2.57 8.88 5.71
C ALA A 210 2.06 7.65 4.93
N LEU A 211 2.82 7.17 3.96
CA LEU A 211 2.50 5.94 3.22
C LEU A 211 2.60 4.69 4.11
N ILE A 212 3.62 4.63 4.99
CA ILE A 212 3.75 3.58 6.02
C ILE A 212 2.53 3.60 6.94
N LEU A 213 2.16 4.78 7.46
CA LEU A 213 0.97 4.92 8.31
C LEU A 213 -0.31 4.52 7.60
N SER A 214 -0.52 4.94 6.35
CA SER A 214 -1.69 4.53 5.54
C SER A 214 -1.80 3.02 5.39
N ARG A 215 -0.68 2.33 5.20
CA ARG A 215 -0.61 0.87 5.14
C ARG A 215 -0.92 0.23 6.49
N THR A 216 -0.43 0.82 7.57
CA THR A 216 -0.68 0.39 8.95
C THR A 216 -2.16 0.53 9.30
N ILE A 217 -2.75 1.70 9.09
CA ILE A 217 -4.16 1.98 9.32
C ILE A 217 -5.05 0.93 8.63
N ARG A 218 -4.76 0.64 7.36
CA ARG A 218 -5.53 -0.36 6.62
C ARG A 218 -5.53 -1.74 7.28
N SER A 219 -4.44 -2.13 7.93
CA SER A 219 -4.29 -3.44 8.58
C SER A 219 -4.79 -3.50 10.01
N CYS A 220 -4.99 -2.34 10.65
CA CYS A 220 -5.35 -2.23 12.06
C CYS A 220 -6.84 -1.92 12.29
N ARG A 221 -7.66 -1.97 11.25
CA ARG A 221 -9.12 -1.83 11.38
C ARG A 221 -9.70 -2.94 12.25
N ALA A 222 -10.69 -2.61 13.04
CA ALA A 222 -11.46 -3.57 13.82
C ALA A 222 -12.35 -4.43 12.90
N THR A 223 -11.73 -5.37 12.19
CA THR A 223 -12.37 -6.29 11.24
C THR A 223 -11.84 -7.70 11.46
N THR A 224 -12.58 -8.70 11.01
CA THR A 224 -12.06 -10.06 10.94
C THR A 224 -10.96 -10.17 9.87
N HIS A 225 -10.12 -11.19 9.96
CA HIS A 225 -9.08 -11.45 8.95
C HIS A 225 -9.65 -11.77 7.55
N SER A 226 -10.91 -12.17 7.49
CA SER A 226 -11.62 -12.46 6.24
C SER A 226 -12.29 -11.23 5.63
N ASP A 227 -12.56 -10.19 6.41
CA ASP A 227 -13.39 -9.03 6.02
C ASP A 227 -12.58 -7.74 5.87
N LEU A 228 -11.35 -7.80 5.42
CA LEU A 228 -10.53 -6.61 5.18
C LEU A 228 -11.06 -5.71 4.02
N ALA A 229 -11.95 -6.24 3.19
CA ALA A 229 -12.41 -5.56 1.97
C ALA A 229 -13.84 -5.02 2.07
N THR A 230 -14.75 -5.73 2.71
CA THR A 230 -16.20 -5.42 2.68
C THR A 230 -16.65 -4.50 3.79
N LEU A 231 -15.97 -4.50 4.95
CA LEU A 231 -16.25 -3.60 6.08
C LEU A 231 -17.74 -3.58 6.48
N LYS A 232 -18.32 -4.76 6.72
CA LYS A 232 -19.73 -4.88 7.08
C LYS A 232 -20.02 -4.27 8.46
N GLU A 233 -19.34 -4.78 9.49
CA GLU A 233 -19.48 -4.34 10.87
C GLU A 233 -18.15 -4.34 11.61
N PRO A 234 -17.91 -3.40 12.55
CA PRO A 234 -16.71 -3.39 13.37
C PRO A 234 -16.66 -4.62 14.29
N GLN A 235 -15.55 -5.38 14.23
CA GLN A 235 -15.30 -6.52 15.09
C GLN A 235 -14.52 -6.06 16.33
N LEU A 236 -15.23 -5.86 17.45
CA LEU A 236 -14.65 -5.37 18.71
C LEU A 236 -14.42 -6.47 19.76
N THR A 237 -14.93 -7.69 19.50
CA THR A 237 -14.79 -8.84 20.36
C THR A 237 -13.87 -9.89 19.74
N THR A 238 -13.47 -10.89 20.52
CA THR A 238 -12.87 -12.09 19.98
C THR A 238 -13.85 -12.81 19.06
N TYR A 239 -13.34 -13.48 18.05
CA TYR A 239 -14.13 -14.12 17.00
C TYR A 239 -13.44 -15.36 16.44
N TYR A 240 -14.23 -16.31 15.95
CA TYR A 240 -13.66 -17.42 15.21
C TYR A 240 -13.14 -16.95 13.83
N CYS A 241 -11.91 -17.28 13.54
CA CYS A 241 -11.26 -16.91 12.30
C CYS A 241 -11.18 -18.10 11.33
N TYR A 242 -12.03 -18.12 10.31
CA TYR A 242 -12.04 -19.17 9.28
C TYR A 242 -10.70 -19.33 8.55
N LYS A 243 -9.92 -18.25 8.43
CA LYS A 243 -8.58 -18.29 7.85
C LYS A 243 -7.57 -19.03 8.75
N HIS A 244 -7.61 -18.76 10.04
CA HIS A 244 -6.67 -19.32 11.02
C HIS A 244 -7.22 -20.57 11.72
N LYS A 245 -8.51 -20.88 11.53
CA LYS A 245 -9.21 -22.02 12.15
C LYS A 245 -9.09 -22.03 13.68
N LYS A 246 -9.25 -20.87 14.32
CA LYS A 246 -9.17 -20.69 15.78
C LYS A 246 -9.81 -19.37 16.20
N ILE A 247 -10.00 -19.19 17.53
CA ILE A 247 -10.43 -17.89 18.08
C ILE A 247 -9.29 -16.87 17.93
N CYS A 248 -9.60 -15.74 17.33
CA CYS A 248 -8.72 -14.59 17.17
C CYS A 248 -9.25 -13.37 17.93
N LYS A 249 -8.39 -12.39 18.13
CA LYS A 249 -8.72 -11.09 18.75
C LYS A 249 -8.63 -9.94 17.75
N PRO A 250 -9.33 -8.84 17.96
CA PRO A 250 -9.02 -7.59 17.24
C PRO A 250 -7.65 -7.05 17.64
N LEU A 251 -7.13 -6.09 16.91
CA LEU A 251 -5.88 -5.40 17.24
C LEU A 251 -6.15 -4.25 18.23
N PHE A 252 -5.35 -4.19 19.28
CA PHE A 252 -5.43 -3.17 20.33
C PHE A 252 -4.32 -2.12 20.23
N SER A 253 -3.29 -2.38 19.42
CA SER A 253 -2.20 -1.46 19.11
C SER A 253 -1.79 -1.55 17.64
N ILE A 254 -1.25 -0.45 17.08
CA ILE A 254 -0.68 -0.41 15.73
C ILE A 254 0.81 -0.76 15.73
N SER A 255 1.47 -0.86 16.87
CA SER A 255 2.93 -0.95 17.00
C SER A 255 3.52 -2.06 16.15
N THR A 256 3.04 -3.30 16.29
CA THR A 256 3.51 -4.46 15.51
C THR A 256 3.40 -4.23 14.00
N MET A 257 2.29 -3.64 13.54
CA MET A 257 2.07 -3.39 12.12
C MET A 257 2.89 -2.21 11.61
N LEU A 258 3.02 -1.16 12.42
CA LEU A 258 3.85 0.00 12.09
C LEU A 258 5.31 -0.41 11.94
N ASN A 259 5.88 -1.10 12.92
CA ASN A 259 7.25 -1.61 12.90
C ASN A 259 7.50 -2.52 11.69
N ARG A 260 6.60 -3.46 11.45
CA ARG A 260 6.67 -4.36 10.30
C ARG A 260 6.70 -3.62 8.96
N TYR A 261 5.80 -2.66 8.77
CA TYR A 261 5.71 -1.91 7.50
C TYR A 261 6.81 -0.87 7.35
N ALA A 262 7.29 -0.30 8.44
CA ALA A 262 8.44 0.59 8.46
C ALA A 262 9.71 -0.15 8.01
N PHE A 263 10.00 -1.30 8.62
CA PHE A 263 11.13 -2.15 8.25
C PHE A 263 11.03 -2.68 6.81
N ASP A 264 9.85 -3.19 6.41
CA ASP A 264 9.61 -3.64 5.03
C ASP A 264 9.81 -2.50 4.01
N THR A 265 9.39 -1.27 4.35
CA THR A 265 9.57 -0.10 3.47
C THR A 265 11.05 0.24 3.32
N LEU A 266 11.81 0.31 4.41
CA LEU A 266 13.24 0.60 4.39
C LEU A 266 14.01 -0.42 3.52
N ASN A 267 13.77 -1.71 3.72
CA ASN A 267 14.43 -2.76 2.94
C ASN A 267 14.09 -2.67 1.44
N ARG A 268 12.85 -2.38 1.09
CA ARG A 268 12.41 -2.27 -0.31
C ARG A 268 12.94 -1.03 -1.00
N THR A 269 13.06 0.07 -0.30
CA THR A 269 13.68 1.28 -0.87
C THR A 269 15.18 1.07 -1.11
N ARG A 270 15.87 0.37 -0.21
CA ARG A 270 17.26 -0.04 -0.39
C ARG A 270 17.46 -0.97 -1.59
N GLU A 271 16.61 -1.99 -1.71
CA GLU A 271 16.63 -2.91 -2.83
C GLU A 271 16.45 -2.17 -4.16
N PHE A 272 15.46 -1.30 -4.26
CA PHE A 272 15.20 -0.53 -5.47
C PHE A 272 16.30 0.50 -5.77
N SER A 273 16.89 1.12 -4.76
CA SER A 273 17.98 2.08 -4.93
C SER A 273 19.20 1.48 -5.65
N ARG A 274 19.43 0.17 -5.49
CA ARG A 274 20.52 -0.56 -6.16
C ARG A 274 20.21 -0.91 -7.62
N LEU A 275 18.91 -0.99 -7.98
CA LEU A 275 18.47 -1.42 -9.30
C LEU A 275 18.19 -0.24 -10.24
N ARG A 276 17.79 0.91 -9.69
CA ARG A 276 17.44 2.08 -10.48
C ARG A 276 18.64 2.67 -11.22
N LYS A 277 18.41 3.09 -12.46
CA LYS A 277 19.39 3.79 -13.28
C LYS A 277 19.23 5.32 -13.19
N PRO A 278 20.27 6.12 -13.48
CA PRO A 278 20.22 7.59 -13.38
C PRO A 278 19.47 8.23 -14.56
N VAL A 279 18.17 8.03 -14.62
CA VAL A 279 17.29 8.62 -15.62
C VAL A 279 16.24 9.52 -14.98
N HIS A 280 15.66 10.42 -15.76
CA HIS A 280 14.67 11.37 -15.29
C HIS A 280 13.27 10.78 -15.31
N HIS A 281 12.47 11.17 -14.34
CA HIS A 281 11.05 10.85 -14.29
C HIS A 281 10.24 12.01 -13.70
N SER A 282 8.95 12.03 -14.01
CA SER A 282 8.00 12.97 -13.43
C SER A 282 6.66 12.29 -13.16
N VAL A 283 6.08 12.59 -11.99
CA VAL A 283 4.75 12.15 -11.59
C VAL A 283 3.85 13.39 -11.53
N LEU A 284 2.81 13.42 -12.33
CA LEU A 284 1.92 14.58 -12.48
C LEU A 284 0.50 14.22 -12.03
N ALA A 285 -0.08 15.05 -11.15
CA ALA A 285 -1.50 14.95 -10.82
C ALA A 285 -2.31 15.81 -11.79
N GLY A 286 -3.34 15.22 -12.39
CA GLY A 286 -4.23 15.91 -13.31
C GLY A 286 -4.91 14.97 -14.31
N ASP A 287 -5.79 15.54 -15.13
CA ASP A 287 -6.42 14.83 -16.22
C ASP A 287 -5.47 14.76 -17.41
N SER A 288 -5.10 13.55 -17.81
CA SER A 288 -4.15 13.31 -18.91
C SER A 288 -4.61 13.85 -20.26
N ARG A 289 -5.90 14.13 -20.45
CA ARG A 289 -6.47 14.67 -21.68
C ARG A 289 -6.21 16.16 -21.87
N VAL A 290 -5.99 16.90 -20.78
CA VAL A 290 -5.91 18.38 -20.81
C VAL A 290 -4.67 18.96 -20.13
N ILE A 291 -3.91 18.14 -19.41
CA ILE A 291 -2.73 18.59 -18.66
C ILE A 291 -1.61 19.02 -19.64
N ASP A 292 -1.03 20.19 -19.43
CA ASP A 292 0.21 20.58 -20.12
C ASP A 292 1.41 19.91 -19.44
N ILE A 293 1.88 18.83 -20.07
CA ILE A 293 3.00 18.03 -19.56
C ILE A 293 4.30 18.84 -19.58
N PHE A 294 4.54 19.62 -20.63
CA PHE A 294 5.78 20.39 -20.77
C PHE A 294 5.88 21.47 -19.71
N GLU A 295 4.84 22.25 -19.51
CA GLU A 295 4.79 23.26 -18.44
C GLU A 295 4.99 22.65 -17.05
N LYS A 296 4.29 21.55 -16.76
CA LYS A 296 4.36 20.90 -15.46
C LYS A 296 5.72 20.26 -15.18
N VAL A 297 6.35 19.64 -16.21
CA VAL A 297 7.69 19.05 -16.07
C VAL A 297 8.73 20.17 -15.95
N GLU A 298 8.62 21.26 -16.71
CA GLU A 298 9.55 22.39 -16.65
C GLU A 298 9.61 23.02 -15.25
N LYS A 299 8.46 23.24 -14.63
CA LYS A 299 8.37 23.76 -13.26
C LYS A 299 9.04 22.85 -12.22
N ARG A 300 9.09 21.55 -12.45
CA ARG A 300 9.64 20.56 -11.50
C ARG A 300 11.06 20.13 -11.80
N ASN A 301 11.41 20.00 -13.06
CA ASN A 301 12.69 19.52 -13.54
C ASN A 301 13.02 20.15 -14.90
N PRO A 302 13.63 21.35 -14.91
CA PRO A 302 13.97 22.05 -16.15
C PRO A 302 14.92 21.27 -17.07
N VAL A 303 15.81 20.45 -16.50
CA VAL A 303 16.73 19.61 -17.28
C VAL A 303 15.94 18.54 -18.05
N PHE A 304 15.03 17.86 -17.36
CA PHE A 304 14.18 16.87 -18.00
C PHE A 304 13.24 17.48 -19.06
N SER A 305 12.75 18.70 -18.84
CA SER A 305 11.93 19.41 -19.82
C SER A 305 12.66 19.61 -21.15
N LYS A 306 13.95 19.95 -21.12
CA LYS A 306 14.77 20.08 -22.35
C LYS A 306 14.87 18.75 -23.09
N ILE A 307 15.13 17.64 -22.38
CA ILE A 307 15.17 16.31 -22.97
C ILE A 307 13.79 15.95 -23.56
N LEU A 308 12.73 16.21 -22.83
CA LEU A 308 11.35 15.94 -23.26
C LEU A 308 10.97 16.68 -24.56
N ARG A 309 11.43 17.93 -24.72
CA ARG A 309 11.18 18.73 -25.95
C ARG A 309 12.01 18.26 -27.13
N SER A 310 13.19 17.67 -26.93
CA SER A 310 14.11 17.24 -28.00
C SER A 310 13.88 15.79 -28.46
N THR A 311 13.13 14.98 -27.70
CA THR A 311 12.96 13.54 -27.93
C THR A 311 11.54 13.21 -28.38
N LYS A 312 11.39 12.24 -29.29
CA LYS A 312 10.06 11.67 -29.62
C LYS A 312 9.49 10.94 -28.40
N LEU A 313 8.35 11.41 -27.93
CA LEU A 313 7.62 10.77 -26.84
C LEU A 313 6.93 9.49 -27.33
N ARG A 314 7.11 8.38 -26.63
CA ARG A 314 6.39 7.13 -26.89
C ARG A 314 5.38 6.88 -25.77
N VAL A 315 4.14 6.58 -26.14
CA VAL A 315 3.06 6.34 -25.17
C VAL A 315 2.94 4.86 -24.90
N TYR A 316 3.00 4.53 -23.60
CA TYR A 316 2.68 3.21 -23.11
C TYR A 316 1.38 3.26 -22.31
N SER A 317 0.38 2.48 -22.72
CA SER A 317 -0.83 2.28 -21.94
C SER A 317 -1.18 0.80 -21.88
N ALA A 318 -0.93 0.21 -20.75
CA ALA A 318 -1.27 -1.19 -20.49
C ALA A 318 -2.80 -1.43 -20.34
N ARG A 319 -3.60 -0.36 -20.22
CA ARG A 319 -5.07 -0.49 -20.08
C ARG A 319 -5.83 -0.58 -21.38
N LEU A 320 -5.19 -0.27 -22.49
CA LEU A 320 -5.85 -0.20 -23.78
C LEU A 320 -5.16 -1.18 -24.74
N HIS A 321 -5.88 -2.19 -25.23
CA HIS A 321 -5.57 -2.84 -26.51
C HIS A 321 -5.71 -1.84 -27.67
N MET A 322 -5.37 -0.57 -27.43
CA MET A 322 -5.55 0.54 -28.38
C MET A 322 -4.18 1.08 -28.73
N SER A 323 -3.91 1.16 -30.01
CA SER A 323 -2.77 1.91 -30.53
C SER A 323 -3.02 3.40 -30.30
N VAL A 324 -2.32 4.00 -29.34
CA VAL A 324 -2.34 5.45 -29.14
C VAL A 324 -1.26 6.06 -30.03
N LYS A 325 -1.65 6.71 -31.13
CA LYS A 325 -0.73 7.55 -31.88
C LYS A 325 -0.67 8.93 -31.25
N LEU A 326 0.49 9.27 -30.70
CA LEU A 326 0.78 10.64 -30.25
C LEU A 326 1.29 11.45 -31.46
N ILE A 327 0.53 12.44 -31.88
CA ILE A 327 1.00 13.42 -32.87
C ILE A 327 1.55 14.62 -32.10
N ILE A 328 2.87 14.75 -32.09
CA ILE A 328 3.53 15.98 -31.58
C ILE A 328 3.67 16.94 -32.73
N THR A 329 2.95 18.05 -32.67
CA THR A 329 3.21 19.22 -33.54
C THR A 329 3.97 20.26 -32.72
N ASN A 330 5.01 20.82 -33.28
CA ASN A 330 5.96 21.70 -32.59
C ASN A 330 5.37 23.04 -32.04
N ASN A 331 4.07 23.32 -32.23
CA ASN A 331 3.48 24.61 -31.84
C ASN A 331 2.05 24.53 -31.24
N THR A 332 1.56 23.38 -30.81
CA THR A 332 0.24 23.30 -30.17
C THR A 332 0.32 22.59 -28.82
N PRO A 333 -0.51 22.94 -27.82
CA PRO A 333 -0.57 22.21 -26.59
C PRO A 333 -0.87 20.74 -26.87
N MET A 334 -0.12 19.85 -26.22
CA MET A 334 -0.21 18.41 -26.42
C MET A 334 -1.63 17.93 -26.11
N ARG A 335 -2.38 17.54 -27.14
CA ARG A 335 -3.66 16.83 -26.99
C ARG A 335 -3.44 15.36 -27.22
N MET A 336 -3.81 14.55 -26.25
CA MET A 336 -3.89 13.10 -26.44
C MET A 336 -5.10 12.79 -27.30
N ILE A 337 -4.85 12.16 -28.42
CA ILE A 337 -5.90 11.63 -29.30
C ILE A 337 -5.94 10.11 -29.02
N PHE A 338 -7.05 9.64 -28.51
CA PHE A 338 -7.31 8.21 -28.35
C PHE A 338 -7.89 7.68 -29.66
N LEU A 339 -7.26 6.64 -30.19
CA LEU A 339 -7.75 5.93 -31.36
C LEU A 339 -8.14 4.51 -30.95
N ASP A 340 -9.26 4.01 -31.49
CA ASP A 340 -9.63 2.59 -31.36
C ASP A 340 -8.70 1.70 -32.21
N LEU A 341 -8.90 0.38 -32.14
CA LEU A 341 -8.14 -0.60 -32.91
C LEU A 341 -8.19 -0.40 -34.43
N ASN A 342 -9.16 0.37 -34.92
CA ASN A 342 -9.35 0.71 -36.34
C ASN A 342 -8.82 2.10 -36.69
N GLY A 343 -8.19 2.81 -35.73
CA GLY A 343 -7.66 4.16 -35.95
C GLY A 343 -8.70 5.28 -35.89
N LYS A 344 -9.88 5.03 -35.35
CA LYS A 344 -10.93 6.04 -35.17
C LYS A 344 -10.73 6.79 -33.86
N MET A 345 -10.90 8.11 -33.89
CA MET A 345 -10.81 9.00 -32.71
C MET A 345 -11.98 8.71 -31.76
N ILE A 346 -11.66 8.47 -30.46
CA ILE A 346 -12.63 8.31 -29.39
C ILE A 346 -12.70 9.59 -28.56
#